data_4e38ce62ed0c9b2ee5a3b4ce473c37fd
#
_entry.id   4e38ce62ed0c9b2ee5a3b4ce473c37fd
#
_cell.length_a   1.000
_cell.length_b   1.000
_cell.length_c   1.000
_cell.angle_alpha   90.00
_cell.angle_beta   90.00
_cell.angle_gamma   90.00
#
_symmetry.space_group_name_H-M   'P 1'
#
loop_
_entity.id
_entity.type
_entity.pdbx_description
1 polymer ?
#
loop_
_entity_poly.entity_id
_entity_poly.type
_entity_poly.pdbx_seq_one_letter_code
_entity_poly.pdbx_strand_id
1 'polypeptide(L)'
;MKSTVKRLVSRSARFLTNEIADELERRAAQRPLATAFPRTKIDIPDAVAQLGSAQSRVQLHQLMSWNHRWVAMLAERNRRTAVSSYDFIEEVMPNARFSINQFDVIRDKQDEIMQLDGHILDLGVYRGVSTKALARIFPSKIIHGFDSFEGLPEDWGHQGKGAFGEVKGMLPDMPVNVKLYKGWFDDTLPDWYSAHNGTPISLLRVDCDLYSSTRTILNVLRPLILNPPAFDNSPGL
;
A
#
# COMPACT_ATOMS: atom_id res chain seq x y z
N MET A 1 -35.03 -5.95 -1.20
CA MET A 1 -34.37 -6.98 -2.01
C MET A 1 -32.90 -6.67 -2.37
N LYS A 2 -32.55 -5.49 -2.92
CA LYS A 2 -31.15 -5.17 -3.30
C LYS A 2 -30.14 -5.14 -2.15
N SER A 3 -30.53 -4.78 -0.93
CA SER A 3 -29.62 -4.71 0.24
C SER A 3 -29.30 -6.10 0.82
N THR A 4 -30.24 -7.02 0.75
CA THR A 4 -30.09 -8.39 1.27
C THR A 4 -29.16 -9.22 0.38
N VAL A 5 -29.25 -9.06 -0.95
CA VAL A 5 -28.39 -9.71 -1.93
C VAL A 5 -26.94 -9.21 -1.80
N LYS A 6 -26.73 -7.90 -1.61
CA LYS A 6 -25.38 -7.34 -1.36
C LYS A 6 -24.74 -7.89 -0.08
N ARG A 7 -25.51 -8.08 0.98
CA ARG A 7 -25.02 -8.71 2.25
C ARG A 7 -24.69 -10.19 2.08
N LEU A 8 -25.49 -10.95 1.32
CA LEU A 8 -25.25 -12.36 1.03
C LEU A 8 -23.98 -12.55 0.17
N VAL A 9 -23.81 -11.77 -0.89
CA VAL A 9 -22.62 -11.82 -1.75
C VAL A 9 -21.35 -11.45 -0.98
N SER A 10 -21.40 -10.45 -0.09
CA SER A 10 -20.25 -10.06 0.72
C SER A 10 -19.90 -11.11 1.80
N ARG A 11 -20.90 -11.84 2.33
CA ARG A 11 -20.70 -12.94 3.28
C ARG A 11 -20.14 -14.20 2.61
N SER A 12 -20.66 -14.54 1.42
CA SER A 12 -20.15 -15.66 0.64
C SER A 12 -18.72 -15.44 0.17
N ALA A 13 -18.35 -14.22 -0.20
CA ALA A 13 -16.97 -13.88 -0.56
C ALA A 13 -16.00 -14.00 0.64
N ARG A 14 -16.43 -13.61 1.85
CA ARG A 14 -15.63 -13.81 3.08
C ARG A 14 -15.49 -15.26 3.49
N PHE A 15 -16.54 -16.05 3.30
CA PHE A 15 -16.51 -17.48 3.56
C PHE A 15 -15.53 -18.20 2.64
N LEU A 16 -15.60 -17.92 1.34
CA LEU A 16 -14.68 -18.45 0.34
C LEU A 16 -13.22 -18.09 0.59
N THR A 17 -12.95 -16.84 1.01
CA THR A 17 -11.59 -16.42 1.38
C THR A 17 -11.04 -17.17 2.58
N ASN A 18 -11.87 -17.54 3.55
CA ASN A 18 -11.41 -18.24 4.74
C ASN A 18 -11.21 -19.74 4.51
N GLU A 19 -12.10 -20.40 3.73
CA GLU A 19 -11.93 -21.81 3.37
C GLU A 19 -10.71 -22.06 2.50
N ILE A 20 -10.36 -21.05 1.67
CA ILE A 20 -9.11 -21.09 0.90
C ILE A 20 -7.90 -20.84 1.81
N ALA A 21 -8.00 -19.93 2.77
CA ALA A 21 -6.95 -19.73 3.76
C ALA A 21 -6.71 -21.02 4.55
N ASP A 22 -7.78 -21.71 5.01
CA ASP A 22 -7.71 -22.99 5.72
C ASP A 22 -7.14 -24.13 4.86
N GLU A 23 -7.44 -24.17 3.56
CA GLU A 23 -6.86 -25.14 2.63
C GLU A 23 -5.40 -24.83 2.31
N LEU A 24 -5.05 -23.55 2.15
CA LEU A 24 -3.67 -23.13 1.98
C LEU A 24 -2.83 -23.39 3.25
N GLU A 25 -3.42 -23.20 4.44
CA GLU A 25 -2.78 -23.55 5.71
C GLU A 25 -2.61 -25.08 5.87
N ARG A 26 -3.60 -25.89 5.49
CA ARG A 26 -3.46 -27.36 5.49
C ARG A 26 -2.35 -27.85 4.56
N ARG A 27 -2.21 -27.23 3.39
CA ARG A 27 -1.13 -27.54 2.43
C ARG A 27 0.21 -27.01 2.87
N ALA A 28 0.24 -25.84 3.52
CA ALA A 28 1.46 -25.27 4.10
C ALA A 28 1.93 -26.07 5.32
N ALA A 29 1.03 -26.58 6.16
CA ALA A 29 1.35 -27.42 7.30
C ALA A 29 1.95 -28.79 6.91
N GLN A 30 1.76 -29.23 5.67
CA GLN A 30 2.39 -30.43 5.09
C GLN A 30 3.82 -30.16 4.54
N ARG A 31 4.32 -28.93 4.58
CA ARG A 31 5.68 -28.52 4.20
C ARG A 31 6.36 -27.83 5.38
N PRO A 32 7.63 -28.13 5.73
CA PRO A 32 8.27 -27.69 6.99
C PRO A 32 8.72 -26.22 7.04
N LEU A 33 8.01 -25.29 6.40
CA LEU A 33 8.31 -23.85 6.37
C LEU A 33 7.05 -22.99 6.59
N ALA A 34 6.25 -23.30 7.61
CA ALA A 34 5.09 -22.48 7.93
C ALA A 34 5.17 -21.89 9.34
N THR A 35 5.48 -20.62 9.44
CA THR A 35 5.15 -19.81 10.63
C THR A 35 3.66 -19.52 10.62
N ALA A 36 3.00 -19.87 11.70
CA ALA A 36 1.55 -19.90 11.84
C ALA A 36 0.90 -18.51 11.71
N PHE A 37 -0.13 -18.41 10.86
CA PHE A 37 -1.10 -17.33 10.92
C PHE A 37 -2.18 -17.64 11.97
N PRO A 38 -2.69 -16.63 12.71
CA PRO A 38 -3.72 -16.85 13.73
C PRO A 38 -5.02 -17.36 13.06
N ARG A 39 -5.51 -18.48 13.53
CA ARG A 39 -6.77 -19.08 13.08
C ARG A 39 -7.95 -18.34 13.66
N THR A 40 -8.68 -17.59 12.87
CA THR A 40 -10.02 -17.11 13.21
C THR A 40 -11.04 -18.14 12.72
N LYS A 41 -11.61 -18.92 13.64
CA LYS A 41 -12.80 -19.75 13.35
C LYS A 41 -13.97 -18.82 13.02
N ILE A 42 -14.48 -18.88 11.80
CA ILE A 42 -15.74 -18.24 11.44
C ILE A 42 -16.83 -19.27 11.60
N ASP A 43 -17.66 -19.11 12.62
CA ASP A 43 -18.91 -19.85 12.74
C ASP A 43 -19.83 -19.44 11.59
N ILE A 44 -20.22 -20.42 10.78
CA ILE A 44 -21.20 -20.23 9.71
C ILE A 44 -22.57 -20.13 10.41
N PRO A 45 -23.25 -18.96 10.33
CA PRO A 45 -24.57 -18.87 10.95
C PRO A 45 -25.53 -19.84 10.24
N ASP A 46 -26.49 -20.40 10.99
CA ASP A 46 -27.62 -21.24 10.56
C ASP A 46 -28.47 -20.67 9.40
N ALA A 47 -28.11 -19.51 8.89
CA ALA A 47 -28.76 -18.88 7.73
C ALA A 47 -28.74 -19.74 6.44
N VAL A 48 -27.79 -20.67 6.28
CA VAL A 48 -27.76 -21.62 5.16
C VAL A 48 -28.75 -22.76 5.40
N ALA A 49 -29.06 -23.09 6.65
CA ALA A 49 -30.05 -24.10 7.01
C ALA A 49 -31.50 -23.64 6.75
N GLN A 50 -31.72 -22.33 6.67
CA GLN A 50 -33.03 -21.72 6.47
C GLN A 50 -33.40 -21.47 4.98
N LEU A 51 -32.55 -21.88 4.01
CA LEU A 51 -32.92 -21.86 2.59
C LEU A 51 -33.88 -23.02 2.32
N GLY A 52 -35.16 -22.68 2.30
CA GLY A 52 -36.31 -23.60 2.44
C GLY A 52 -36.61 -24.53 1.26
N SER A 53 -35.84 -24.58 0.19
CA SER A 53 -36.07 -25.57 -0.88
C SER A 53 -34.80 -26.33 -1.27
N ALA A 54 -34.95 -27.62 -1.62
CA ALA A 54 -33.87 -28.43 -2.13
C ALA A 54 -33.24 -27.83 -3.41
N GLN A 55 -34.03 -27.17 -4.22
CA GLN A 55 -33.59 -26.48 -5.44
C GLN A 55 -32.69 -25.28 -5.15
N SER A 56 -33.00 -24.49 -4.12
CA SER A 56 -32.16 -23.35 -3.71
C SER A 56 -30.81 -23.81 -3.15
N ARG A 57 -30.76 -24.97 -2.46
CA ARG A 57 -29.51 -25.58 -1.98
C ARG A 57 -28.63 -26.10 -3.11
N VAL A 58 -29.23 -26.72 -4.13
CA VAL A 58 -28.49 -27.22 -5.30
C VAL A 58 -27.92 -26.03 -6.10
N GLN A 59 -28.70 -24.97 -6.32
CA GLN A 59 -28.22 -23.78 -7.00
C GLN A 59 -27.11 -23.06 -6.23
N LEU A 60 -27.25 -22.97 -4.90
CA LEU A 60 -26.22 -22.39 -4.05
C LEU A 60 -24.94 -23.24 -4.09
N HIS A 61 -25.08 -24.58 -4.03
CA HIS A 61 -23.95 -25.50 -4.13
C HIS A 61 -23.25 -25.43 -5.50
N GLN A 62 -24.01 -25.30 -6.59
CA GLN A 62 -23.45 -25.08 -7.92
C GLN A 62 -22.73 -23.75 -8.04
N LEU A 63 -23.32 -22.65 -7.56
CA LEU A 63 -22.69 -21.33 -7.53
C LEU A 63 -21.41 -21.34 -6.68
N MET A 64 -21.43 -22.00 -5.53
CA MET A 64 -20.26 -22.16 -4.67
C MET A 64 -19.19 -23.02 -5.35
N SER A 65 -19.54 -24.12 -6.02
CA SER A 65 -18.58 -24.97 -6.72
C SER A 65 -17.90 -24.25 -7.91
N TRP A 66 -18.64 -23.40 -8.63
CA TRP A 66 -18.08 -22.55 -9.68
C TRP A 66 -17.13 -21.49 -9.12
N ASN A 67 -17.53 -20.83 -8.05
CA ASN A 67 -16.68 -19.84 -7.38
C ASN A 67 -15.42 -20.49 -6.80
N HIS A 68 -15.48 -21.68 -6.23
CA HIS A 68 -14.32 -22.43 -5.75
C HIS A 68 -13.28 -22.68 -6.84
N ARG A 69 -13.70 -23.06 -8.05
CA ARG A 69 -12.77 -23.26 -9.18
C ARG A 69 -12.06 -21.97 -9.57
N TRP A 70 -12.81 -20.88 -9.69
CA TRP A 70 -12.23 -19.56 -10.03
C TRP A 70 -11.27 -19.07 -8.96
N VAL A 71 -11.65 -19.22 -7.70
CA VAL A 71 -10.80 -18.80 -6.59
C VAL A 71 -9.54 -19.66 -6.51
N ALA A 72 -9.65 -20.99 -6.72
CA ALA A 72 -8.49 -21.88 -6.80
C ALA A 72 -7.56 -21.51 -7.97
N MET A 73 -8.13 -21.17 -9.13
CA MET A 73 -7.35 -20.72 -10.28
C MET A 73 -6.66 -19.37 -10.02
N LEU A 74 -7.33 -18.42 -9.35
CA LEU A 74 -6.75 -17.15 -8.96
C LEU A 74 -5.63 -17.33 -7.91
N ALA A 75 -5.84 -18.19 -6.93
CA ALA A 75 -4.82 -18.53 -5.93
C ALA A 75 -3.58 -19.16 -6.58
N GLU A 76 -3.78 -20.11 -7.51
CA GLU A 76 -2.67 -20.72 -8.23
C GLU A 76 -1.94 -19.74 -9.15
N ARG A 77 -2.68 -18.86 -9.84
CA ARG A 77 -2.07 -17.79 -10.62
C ARG A 77 -1.21 -16.87 -9.73
N ASN A 78 -1.75 -16.42 -8.60
CA ASN A 78 -1.05 -15.56 -7.68
C ASN A 78 0.20 -16.24 -7.09
N ARG A 79 0.10 -17.55 -6.78
CA ARG A 79 1.25 -18.34 -6.33
C ARG A 79 2.34 -18.40 -7.40
N ARG A 80 1.99 -18.70 -8.66
CA ARG A 80 2.96 -18.74 -9.77
C ARG A 80 3.61 -17.39 -9.98
N THR A 81 2.83 -16.31 -9.94
CA THR A 81 3.35 -14.94 -10.03
C THR A 81 4.31 -14.63 -8.87
N ALA A 82 3.94 -14.99 -7.65
CA ALA A 82 4.81 -14.80 -6.50
C ALA A 82 6.14 -15.56 -6.62
N VAL A 83 6.10 -16.82 -7.07
CA VAL A 83 7.31 -17.64 -7.31
C VAL A 83 8.18 -16.97 -8.38
N SER A 84 7.60 -16.60 -9.52
CA SER A 84 8.35 -15.94 -10.60
C SER A 84 8.96 -14.61 -10.17
N SER A 85 8.23 -13.83 -9.35
CA SER A 85 8.76 -12.59 -8.79
C SER A 85 9.89 -12.84 -7.79
N TYR A 86 9.77 -13.89 -6.97
CA TYR A 86 10.80 -14.27 -6.02
C TYR A 86 12.07 -14.73 -6.74
N ASP A 87 11.95 -15.59 -7.75
CA ASP A 87 13.09 -16.06 -8.56
C ASP A 87 13.80 -14.88 -9.23
N PHE A 88 13.04 -13.92 -9.79
CA PHE A 88 13.61 -12.69 -10.35
C PHE A 88 14.36 -11.86 -9.29
N ILE A 89 13.78 -11.71 -8.09
CA ILE A 89 14.42 -10.95 -7.01
C ILE A 89 15.71 -11.64 -6.57
N GLU A 90 15.74 -12.97 -6.42
CA GLU A 90 16.95 -13.70 -6.07
C GLU A 90 18.04 -13.56 -7.12
N GLU A 91 17.67 -13.58 -8.41
CA GLU A 91 18.62 -13.45 -9.51
C GLU A 91 19.17 -12.02 -9.63
N VAL A 92 18.29 -11.00 -9.60
CA VAL A 92 18.64 -9.61 -9.95
C VAL A 92 18.97 -8.77 -8.73
N MET A 93 18.37 -9.10 -7.58
CA MET A 93 18.49 -8.34 -6.32
C MET A 93 18.75 -9.26 -5.12
N PRO A 94 19.86 -10.02 -5.09
CA PRO A 94 20.10 -11.07 -4.08
C PRO A 94 20.18 -10.55 -2.65
N ASN A 95 20.42 -9.25 -2.48
CA ASN A 95 20.48 -8.58 -1.17
C ASN A 95 19.18 -7.85 -0.83
N ALA A 96 18.09 -8.02 -1.61
CA ALA A 96 16.80 -7.39 -1.34
C ALA A 96 16.24 -7.88 0.01
N ARG A 97 15.77 -6.96 0.83
CA ARG A 97 15.10 -7.27 2.08
C ARG A 97 13.60 -7.39 1.85
N PHE A 98 13.03 -8.46 2.36
CA PHE A 98 11.58 -8.64 2.37
C PHE A 98 11.00 -8.12 3.67
N SER A 99 9.95 -7.32 3.58
CA SER A 99 9.17 -6.87 4.73
C SER A 99 7.68 -6.94 4.43
N ILE A 100 6.89 -7.31 5.42
CA ILE A 100 5.42 -7.28 5.35
C ILE A 100 4.90 -5.85 5.51
N ASN A 101 5.62 -5.03 6.27
CA ASN A 101 5.24 -3.65 6.55
C ASN A 101 6.17 -2.70 5.79
N GLN A 102 5.61 -1.87 4.91
CA GLN A 102 6.37 -0.90 4.12
C GLN A 102 7.25 0.06 4.96
N PHE A 103 6.92 0.25 6.23
CA PHE A 103 7.68 1.13 7.13
C PHE A 103 8.84 0.43 7.85
N ASP A 104 8.97 -0.89 7.77
CA ASP A 104 10.07 -1.58 8.45
C ASP A 104 11.42 -1.19 7.87
N VAL A 105 11.53 -1.07 6.54
CA VAL A 105 12.74 -0.60 5.88
C VAL A 105 13.11 0.82 6.33
N ILE A 106 12.10 1.69 6.48
CA ILE A 106 12.30 3.07 6.94
C ILE A 106 12.76 3.08 8.40
N ARG A 107 12.16 2.24 9.26
CA ARG A 107 12.58 2.11 10.67
C ARG A 107 14.01 1.56 10.80
N ASP A 108 14.36 0.57 10.00
CA ASP A 108 15.72 0.01 9.98
C ASP A 108 16.78 1.05 9.61
N LYS A 109 16.40 2.07 8.85
CA LYS A 109 17.24 3.19 8.42
C LYS A 109 16.97 4.48 9.19
N GLN A 110 16.18 4.44 10.26
CA GLN A 110 15.75 5.63 10.99
C GLN A 110 16.94 6.45 11.48
N ASP A 111 17.91 5.83 12.11
CA ASP A 111 19.07 6.52 12.67
C ASP A 111 19.93 7.18 11.58
N GLU A 112 20.14 6.49 10.45
CA GLU A 112 20.84 7.05 9.29
C GLU A 112 20.11 8.27 8.73
N ILE A 113 18.78 8.16 8.54
CA ILE A 113 17.93 9.25 8.03
C ILE A 113 17.90 10.44 9.01
N MET A 114 17.89 10.16 10.31
CA MET A 114 17.91 11.20 11.35
C MET A 114 19.21 12.00 11.38
N GLN A 115 20.35 11.36 11.05
CA GLN A 115 21.66 12.03 10.97
C GLN A 115 21.82 12.90 9.73
N LEU A 116 21.00 12.67 8.69
CA LEU A 116 21.02 13.48 7.47
C LEU A 116 20.34 14.82 7.73
N ASP A 117 21.04 15.92 7.43
CA ASP A 117 20.43 17.24 7.42
C ASP A 117 19.65 17.44 6.12
N GLY A 118 18.39 17.04 6.14
CA GLY A 118 17.57 17.03 4.93
C GLY A 118 16.08 16.95 5.22
N HIS A 119 15.30 17.19 4.17
CA HIS A 119 13.84 17.14 4.20
C HIS A 119 13.30 15.73 4.08
N ILE A 120 12.17 15.46 4.72
CA ILE A 120 11.37 14.25 4.54
C ILE A 120 10.10 14.60 3.76
N LEU A 121 9.94 14.00 2.59
CA LEU A 121 8.81 14.23 1.71
C LEU A 121 7.95 12.98 1.54
N ASP A 122 6.64 13.15 1.58
CA ASP A 122 5.62 12.12 1.33
C ASP A 122 4.71 12.60 0.18
N LEU A 123 4.86 11.99 -1.00
CA LEU A 123 4.17 12.35 -2.24
C LEU A 123 3.04 11.33 -2.49
N GLY A 124 1.81 11.75 -2.23
CA GLY A 124 0.61 10.91 -2.20
C GLY A 124 0.17 10.67 -0.74
N VAL A 125 -0.49 11.65 -0.16
CA VAL A 125 -0.95 11.65 1.25
C VAL A 125 -2.28 10.95 1.42
N TYR A 126 -3.24 11.22 0.53
CA TYR A 126 -4.61 10.72 0.59
C TYR A 126 -5.26 10.97 1.96
N ARG A 127 -5.52 9.93 2.76
CA ARG A 127 -6.08 10.03 4.12
C ARG A 127 -5.03 10.24 5.21
N GLY A 128 -3.77 10.32 4.83
CA GLY A 128 -2.66 10.61 5.73
C GLY A 128 -2.18 9.49 6.62
N VAL A 129 -2.50 8.23 6.32
CA VAL A 129 -2.07 7.09 7.13
C VAL A 129 -0.55 6.95 7.12
N SER A 130 0.05 7.00 5.93
CA SER A 130 1.50 6.93 5.74
C SER A 130 2.21 8.14 6.33
N THR A 131 1.71 9.33 6.04
CA THR A 131 2.26 10.60 6.56
C THR A 131 2.29 10.63 8.09
N LYS A 132 1.21 10.17 8.74
CA LYS A 132 1.16 10.02 10.21
C LYS A 132 2.16 8.99 10.73
N ALA A 133 2.38 7.91 9.98
CA ALA A 133 3.38 6.92 10.36
C ALA A 133 4.80 7.51 10.29
N LEU A 134 5.13 8.24 9.22
CA LEU A 134 6.40 8.95 9.09
C LEU A 134 6.58 9.98 10.21
N ALA A 135 5.56 10.75 10.52
CA ALA A 135 5.61 11.75 11.60
C ALA A 135 5.91 11.13 12.98
N ARG A 136 5.44 9.90 13.24
CA ARG A 136 5.75 9.14 14.46
C ARG A 136 7.16 8.54 14.44
N ILE A 137 7.65 8.11 13.28
CA ILE A 137 9.01 7.58 13.14
C ILE A 137 10.05 8.70 13.30
N PHE A 138 9.73 9.91 12.81
CA PHE A 138 10.63 11.06 12.81
C PHE A 138 10.05 12.25 13.60
N PRO A 139 9.87 12.15 14.93
CA PRO A 139 9.13 13.15 15.71
C PRO A 139 9.82 14.52 15.78
N SER A 140 11.12 14.60 15.57
CA SER A 140 11.89 15.85 15.57
C SER A 140 12.08 16.46 14.17
N LYS A 141 11.60 15.79 13.10
CA LYS A 141 11.68 16.30 11.74
C LYS A 141 10.31 16.74 11.24
N ILE A 142 10.29 17.71 10.33
CA ILE A 142 9.07 18.10 9.63
C ILE A 142 8.86 17.14 8.44
N ILE A 143 7.65 16.60 8.34
CA ILE A 143 7.21 15.79 7.19
C ILE A 143 6.45 16.71 6.24
N HIS A 144 6.91 16.82 5.01
CA HIS A 144 6.27 17.58 3.94
C HIS A 144 5.40 16.64 3.12
N GLY A 145 4.08 16.72 3.31
CA GLY A 145 3.10 15.87 2.62
C GLY A 145 2.45 16.60 1.45
N PHE A 146 2.45 16.02 0.26
CA PHE A 146 1.89 16.60 -0.95
C PHE A 146 0.77 15.73 -1.52
N ASP A 147 -0.35 16.33 -1.85
CA ASP A 147 -1.48 15.66 -2.49
C ASP A 147 -2.45 16.71 -3.06
N SER A 148 -3.13 16.37 -4.13
CA SER A 148 -4.24 17.20 -4.63
C SER A 148 -5.45 17.15 -3.71
N PHE A 149 -5.65 16.02 -3.04
CA PHE A 149 -6.87 15.65 -2.30
C PHE A 149 -8.13 15.63 -3.20
N GLU A 150 -7.93 15.55 -4.51
CA GLU A 150 -8.99 15.49 -5.52
C GLU A 150 -9.03 14.14 -6.26
N GLY A 151 -8.08 13.26 -5.94
CA GLY A 151 -7.91 11.96 -6.57
C GLY A 151 -6.97 11.98 -7.76
N LEU A 152 -7.00 10.93 -8.58
CA LEU A 152 -6.09 10.78 -9.72
C LEU A 152 -6.41 11.78 -10.83
N PRO A 153 -5.43 12.45 -11.45
CA PRO A 153 -5.65 13.38 -12.56
C PRO A 153 -6.01 12.67 -13.87
N GLU A 154 -5.72 11.39 -14.00
CA GLU A 154 -5.96 10.58 -15.20
C GLU A 154 -6.33 9.14 -14.82
N ASP A 155 -6.70 8.32 -15.81
CA ASP A 155 -7.01 6.91 -15.60
C ASP A 155 -5.75 6.10 -15.26
N TRP A 156 -5.88 5.14 -14.33
CA TRP A 156 -4.83 4.23 -13.93
C TRP A 156 -5.33 2.78 -13.96
N GLY A 157 -5.04 2.06 -15.01
CA GLY A 157 -5.51 0.69 -15.20
C GLY A 157 -7.03 0.59 -15.19
N HIS A 158 -7.60 -0.02 -14.14
CA HIS A 158 -9.06 -0.13 -13.94
C HIS A 158 -9.62 0.98 -13.04
N GLN A 159 -8.78 1.85 -12.51
CA GLN A 159 -9.16 3.03 -11.72
C GLN A 159 -9.35 4.21 -12.67
N GLY A 160 -10.52 4.82 -12.64
CA GLY A 160 -10.80 6.01 -13.44
C GLY A 160 -10.19 7.28 -12.83
N LYS A 161 -10.04 8.30 -13.67
CA LYS A 161 -9.77 9.67 -13.21
C LYS A 161 -10.69 10.05 -12.04
N GLY A 162 -10.12 10.66 -11.01
CA GLY A 162 -10.82 11.01 -9.76
C GLY A 162 -10.86 9.88 -8.73
N ALA A 163 -10.33 8.68 -9.03
CA ALA A 163 -10.16 7.66 -8.00
C ALA A 163 -9.34 8.21 -6.83
N PHE A 164 -9.62 7.76 -5.59
CA PHE A 164 -9.10 8.30 -4.33
C PHE A 164 -9.52 9.75 -4.00
N GLY A 165 -10.46 10.32 -4.79
CA GLY A 165 -10.99 11.68 -4.57
C GLY A 165 -12.14 11.76 -3.57
N GLU A 166 -12.47 10.68 -2.84
CA GLU A 166 -13.57 10.68 -1.86
C GLU A 166 -13.31 11.60 -0.65
N VAL A 167 -12.08 12.03 -0.45
CA VAL A 167 -11.74 13.07 0.54
C VAL A 167 -12.22 14.47 0.14
N LYS A 168 -12.64 14.65 -1.13
CA LYS A 168 -13.28 15.88 -1.66
C LYS A 168 -12.50 17.15 -1.34
N GLY A 169 -11.19 17.11 -1.48
CA GLY A 169 -10.31 18.25 -1.20
C GLY A 169 -10.14 18.59 0.28
N MET A 170 -10.69 17.80 1.21
CA MET A 170 -10.51 18.01 2.64
C MET A 170 -9.13 17.52 3.08
N LEU A 171 -8.45 18.35 3.87
CA LEU A 171 -7.18 17.96 4.46
C LEU A 171 -7.42 17.04 5.67
N PRO A 172 -6.69 15.94 5.79
CA PRO A 172 -6.74 15.10 6.98
C PRO A 172 -6.12 15.83 8.17
N ASP A 173 -6.63 15.56 9.37
CA ASP A 173 -5.98 16.01 10.62
C ASP A 173 -4.61 15.37 10.76
N MET A 174 -3.58 16.18 11.06
CA MET A 174 -2.18 15.78 11.08
C MET A 174 -1.47 16.14 12.38
N PRO A 175 -0.42 15.38 12.77
CA PRO A 175 0.49 15.76 13.83
C PRO A 175 1.16 17.12 13.57
N VAL A 176 1.58 17.79 14.64
CA VAL A 176 2.18 19.13 14.60
C VAL A 176 3.46 19.23 13.74
N ASN A 177 4.15 18.10 13.56
CA ASN A 177 5.35 18.00 12.72
C ASN A 177 5.05 17.63 11.28
N VAL A 178 3.81 17.81 10.79
CA VAL A 178 3.44 17.61 9.38
C VAL A 178 3.01 18.94 8.77
N LYS A 179 3.53 19.24 7.58
CA LYS A 179 3.06 20.34 6.73
C LYS A 179 2.45 19.73 5.47
N LEU A 180 1.18 20.03 5.19
CA LEU A 180 0.48 19.60 3.99
C LEU A 180 0.54 20.69 2.92
N TYR A 181 0.80 20.25 1.69
CA TYR A 181 0.80 21.09 0.48
C TYR A 181 -0.29 20.55 -0.44
N LYS A 182 -1.44 21.24 -0.43
CA LYS A 182 -2.60 20.87 -1.25
C LYS A 182 -2.44 21.42 -2.65
N GLY A 183 -2.53 20.55 -3.65
CA GLY A 183 -2.50 20.88 -5.07
C GLY A 183 -1.81 19.80 -5.89
N TRP A 184 -1.82 19.98 -7.19
CA TRP A 184 -1.10 19.10 -8.09
C TRP A 184 0.42 19.27 -7.94
N PHE A 185 1.18 18.21 -8.23
CA PHE A 185 2.64 18.26 -8.10
C PHE A 185 3.29 19.29 -9.03
N ASP A 186 2.69 19.50 -10.22
CA ASP A 186 3.18 20.50 -11.17
C ASP A 186 3.09 21.92 -10.62
N ASP A 187 2.15 22.18 -9.71
CA ASP A 187 1.94 23.50 -9.09
C ASP A 187 2.72 23.64 -7.78
N THR A 188 2.66 22.62 -6.92
CA THR A 188 3.15 22.72 -5.54
C THR A 188 4.64 22.48 -5.38
N LEU A 189 5.21 21.56 -6.17
CA LEU A 189 6.63 21.19 -6.03
C LEU A 189 7.60 22.27 -6.50
N PRO A 190 7.36 23.01 -7.61
CA PRO A 190 8.26 24.11 -7.99
C PRO A 190 8.35 25.20 -6.94
N ASP A 191 7.21 25.58 -6.33
CA ASP A 191 7.18 26.60 -5.26
C ASP A 191 7.91 26.09 -4.02
N TRP A 192 7.66 24.84 -3.63
CA TRP A 192 8.35 24.21 -2.52
C TRP A 192 9.85 24.11 -2.76
N TYR A 193 10.28 23.67 -3.94
CA TYR A 193 11.68 23.58 -4.33
C TYR A 193 12.37 24.95 -4.25
N SER A 194 11.73 26.00 -4.76
CA SER A 194 12.28 27.36 -4.72
C SER A 194 12.50 27.88 -3.30
N ALA A 195 11.63 27.49 -2.37
CA ALA A 195 11.74 27.89 -0.96
C ALA A 195 12.74 27.04 -0.16
N HIS A 196 13.11 25.84 -0.64
CA HIS A 196 13.93 24.87 0.10
C HIS A 196 15.16 24.40 -0.69
N ASN A 197 15.52 25.09 -1.77
CA ASN A 197 16.71 24.76 -2.55
C ASN A 197 17.97 24.94 -1.68
N GLY A 198 18.93 24.04 -1.86
CA GLY A 198 20.17 24.03 -1.07
C GLY A 198 20.15 23.10 0.15
N THR A 199 19.00 22.56 0.53
CA THR A 199 18.90 21.51 1.55
C THR A 199 18.51 20.19 0.88
N PRO A 200 19.25 19.09 1.07
CA PRO A 200 18.97 17.80 0.42
C PRO A 200 17.68 17.17 0.91
N ILE A 201 17.26 16.09 0.24
CA ILE A 201 16.18 15.23 0.70
C ILE A 201 16.80 14.05 1.45
N SER A 202 16.47 13.89 2.72
CA SER A 202 16.91 12.76 3.54
C SER A 202 16.01 11.52 3.37
N LEU A 203 14.72 11.72 3.05
CA LEU A 203 13.78 10.65 2.72
C LEU A 203 12.74 11.16 1.72
N LEU A 204 12.62 10.45 0.61
CA LEU A 204 11.59 10.68 -0.39
C LEU A 204 10.71 9.43 -0.50
N ARG A 205 9.44 9.54 -0.09
CA ARG A 205 8.43 8.52 -0.32
C ARG A 205 7.53 8.96 -1.46
N VAL A 206 7.49 8.16 -2.53
CA VAL A 206 6.65 8.40 -3.72
C VAL A 206 5.60 7.30 -3.78
N ASP A 207 4.33 7.67 -3.57
CA ASP A 207 3.17 6.77 -3.56
C ASP A 207 1.98 7.46 -4.22
N CYS A 208 2.17 7.83 -5.50
CA CYS A 208 1.24 8.65 -6.29
C CYS A 208 0.66 7.91 -7.51
N ASP A 209 0.84 6.58 -7.57
CA ASP A 209 0.29 5.63 -8.54
C ASP A 209 0.72 5.85 -10.00
N LEU A 210 0.69 7.08 -10.49
CA LEU A 210 0.86 7.41 -11.90
C LEU A 210 2.32 7.66 -12.31
N TYR A 211 2.67 7.15 -13.48
CA TYR A 211 3.96 7.43 -14.11
C TYR A 211 4.16 8.93 -14.39
N SER A 212 3.12 9.62 -14.87
CA SER A 212 3.15 11.07 -15.12
C SER A 212 3.48 11.85 -13.85
N SER A 213 2.81 11.54 -12.75
CA SER A 213 3.04 12.14 -11.43
C SER A 213 4.46 11.87 -10.91
N THR A 214 4.91 10.62 -10.98
CA THR A 214 6.28 10.23 -10.58
C THR A 214 7.33 10.96 -11.41
N ARG A 215 7.12 11.09 -12.73
CA ARG A 215 8.01 11.83 -13.61
C ARG A 215 8.10 13.31 -13.24
N THR A 216 6.98 13.96 -12.95
CA THR A 216 6.95 15.36 -12.48
C THR A 216 7.77 15.50 -11.20
N ILE A 217 7.53 14.65 -10.21
CA ILE A 217 8.26 14.65 -8.92
C ILE A 217 9.77 14.56 -9.16
N LEU A 218 10.20 13.54 -9.91
CA LEU A 218 11.63 13.33 -10.15
C LEU A 218 12.27 14.45 -10.97
N ASN A 219 11.57 15.02 -11.94
CA ASN A 219 12.10 16.15 -12.73
C ASN A 219 12.33 17.39 -11.86
N VAL A 220 11.42 17.70 -10.95
CA VAL A 220 11.55 18.88 -10.07
C VAL A 220 12.58 18.66 -8.97
N LEU A 221 12.54 17.48 -8.32
CA LEU A 221 13.35 17.21 -7.13
C LEU A 221 14.73 16.63 -7.43
N ARG A 222 15.02 16.30 -8.70
CA ARG A 222 16.30 15.71 -9.13
C ARG A 222 17.55 16.41 -8.55
N PRO A 223 17.64 17.76 -8.53
CA PRO A 223 18.84 18.42 -7.99
C PRO A 223 19.08 18.13 -6.52
N LEU A 224 18.01 17.94 -5.72
CA LEU A 224 18.09 17.65 -4.29
C LEU A 224 18.35 16.15 -3.99
N ILE A 225 18.15 15.28 -4.98
CA ILE A 225 18.36 13.82 -4.88
C ILE A 225 19.76 13.43 -5.36
N LEU A 226 20.18 13.94 -6.54
CA LEU A 226 21.41 13.51 -7.23
C LEU A 226 22.64 14.33 -6.88
N ASN A 227 22.45 15.55 -6.41
CA ASN A 227 23.52 16.42 -5.94
C ASN A 227 23.26 16.79 -4.47
N PRO A 228 23.23 15.82 -3.54
CA PRO A 228 23.26 16.21 -2.13
C PRO A 228 24.53 17.06 -1.95
N PRO A 229 24.45 18.20 -1.25
CA PRO A 229 25.65 18.95 -0.91
C PRO A 229 26.64 17.94 -0.34
N ALA A 230 27.87 17.99 -0.78
CA ALA A 230 28.90 17.02 -0.44
C ALA A 230 28.83 16.75 1.06
N PHE A 231 28.48 15.52 1.45
CA PHE A 231 28.67 15.08 2.82
C PHE A 231 30.17 15.26 3.11
N ASP A 232 30.49 16.14 4.02
CA ASP A 232 31.85 16.25 4.51
C ASP A 232 32.19 14.93 5.21
N ASN A 233 32.74 14.00 4.45
CA ASN A 233 33.28 12.73 4.94
C ASN A 233 34.65 12.97 5.60
N SER A 234 34.95 14.17 6.08
CA SER A 234 36.11 14.40 6.88
C SER A 234 36.04 13.47 8.11
N PRO A 235 36.94 12.50 8.27
CA PRO A 235 36.98 11.72 9.50
C PRO A 235 37.27 12.71 10.62
N GLY A 236 36.31 12.89 11.51
CA GLY A 236 36.51 13.69 12.71
C GLY A 236 37.74 13.26 13.43
N LEU A 237 38.63 14.20 13.62
CA LEU A 237 39.82 14.07 14.45
C LEU A 237 39.46 13.75 15.91
#